data_018c76ab075942baa6b09f3ee09500c3
#
_entry.id   018c76ab075942baa6b09f3ee09500c3
#
_cell.length_a   1.000
_cell.length_b   1.000
_cell.length_c   1.000
_cell.angle_alpha   90.00
_cell.angle_beta   90.00
_cell.angle_gamma   90.00
#
_symmetry.space_group_name_H-M   'P 1'
#
loop_
_entity.id
_entity.type
_entity.pdbx_description
1 polymer ?
#
loop_
_entity_poly.entity_id
_entity_poly.type
_entity_poly.pdbx_seq_one_letter_code
_entity_poly.pdbx_strand_id
1 'polypeptide(L)'
;MIPLTIEEILDNEVQTLSGGELQRVAIVLALAKPCDIFLIDEPSAYLDSEQRVLASKVMKRWIMSSKRSAFIVEHDFIMATYLADKVICFSGIPAKESQCTSPESLISGMNKFLQMMEITFRRDPTNWRPRINKHSSQKD
;
A
#
# COMPACT_ATOMS: atom_id res chain seq x y z
N MET A 1 18.24 -7.95 11.47
CA MET A 1 16.91 -8.40 11.88
C MET A 1 15.93 -8.08 10.77
N ILE A 2 15.47 -9.07 10.05
CA ILE A 2 14.55 -8.91 8.92
C ILE A 2 13.13 -9.16 9.48
N PRO A 3 12.31 -8.12 9.69
CA PRO A 3 11.05 -8.24 10.42
C PRO A 3 9.90 -8.90 9.63
N LEU A 4 10.19 -9.57 8.51
CA LEU A 4 9.21 -10.27 7.67
C LEU A 4 9.21 -11.79 7.85
N THR A 5 9.78 -12.30 8.94
CA THR A 5 9.90 -13.75 9.24
C THR A 5 10.49 -14.57 8.08
N ILE A 6 11.44 -13.97 7.33
CA ILE A 6 12.13 -14.64 6.22
C ILE A 6 13.08 -15.72 6.74
N GLU A 7 13.62 -15.57 7.96
CA GLU A 7 14.58 -16.50 8.57
C GLU A 7 14.03 -17.93 8.65
N GLU A 8 12.70 -18.09 8.80
CA GLU A 8 12.04 -19.40 8.90
C GLU A 8 11.97 -20.15 7.56
N ILE A 9 12.19 -19.45 6.45
CA ILE A 9 12.04 -20.00 5.09
C ILE A 9 13.34 -19.93 4.28
N LEU A 10 14.44 -19.50 4.86
CA LEU A 10 15.72 -19.31 4.14
C LEU A 10 16.25 -20.58 3.51
N ASP A 11 16.04 -21.74 4.16
CA ASP A 11 16.51 -23.04 3.71
C ASP A 11 15.50 -23.79 2.83
N ASN A 12 14.32 -23.18 2.58
CA ASN A 12 13.28 -23.80 1.76
C ASN A 12 13.55 -23.56 0.27
N GLU A 13 13.20 -24.55 -0.55
CA GLU A 13 13.24 -24.37 -2.00
C GLU A 13 12.16 -23.38 -2.43
N VAL A 14 12.51 -22.46 -3.34
CA VAL A 14 11.61 -21.39 -3.82
C VAL A 14 10.29 -21.94 -4.37
N GLN A 15 10.34 -23.12 -5.01
CA GLN A 15 9.16 -23.78 -5.58
C GLN A 15 8.17 -24.31 -4.53
N THR A 16 8.60 -24.47 -3.28
CA THR A 16 7.77 -24.97 -2.17
C THR A 16 7.14 -23.84 -1.35
N LEU A 17 7.54 -22.59 -1.61
CA LEU A 17 7.03 -21.43 -0.90
C LEU A 17 5.57 -21.15 -1.28
N SER A 18 4.77 -20.81 -0.28
CA SER A 18 3.43 -20.27 -0.50
C SER A 18 3.49 -18.89 -1.18
N GLY A 19 2.38 -18.44 -1.79
CA GLY A 19 2.32 -17.15 -2.44
C GLY A 19 2.70 -15.98 -1.51
N GLY A 20 2.28 -16.01 -0.24
CA GLY A 20 2.62 -14.99 0.74
C GLY A 20 4.10 -15.01 1.16
N GLU A 21 4.71 -16.19 1.28
CA GLU A 21 6.14 -16.33 1.55
C GLU A 21 6.98 -15.81 0.39
N LEU A 22 6.61 -16.18 -0.83
CA LEU A 22 7.28 -15.72 -2.04
C LEU A 22 7.18 -14.19 -2.18
N GLN A 23 6.01 -13.63 -1.88
CA GLN A 23 5.82 -12.18 -1.90
C GLN A 23 6.72 -11.46 -0.88
N ARG A 24 6.84 -11.99 0.34
CA ARG A 24 7.75 -11.44 1.35
C ARG A 24 9.21 -11.51 0.90
N VAL A 25 9.63 -12.60 0.31
CA VAL A 25 10.96 -12.75 -0.29
C VAL A 25 11.19 -11.71 -1.39
N ALA A 26 10.21 -11.54 -2.30
CA ALA A 26 10.29 -10.56 -3.39
C ALA A 26 10.45 -9.11 -2.85
N ILE A 27 9.69 -8.73 -1.81
CA ILE A 27 9.82 -7.42 -1.15
C ILE A 27 11.24 -7.23 -0.60
N VAL A 28 11.76 -8.23 0.13
CA VAL A 28 13.12 -8.14 0.71
C VAL A 28 14.18 -8.00 -0.38
N LEU A 29 14.09 -8.79 -1.45
CA LEU A 29 15.03 -8.72 -2.58
C LEU A 29 14.96 -7.37 -3.28
N ALA A 30 13.77 -6.81 -3.45
CA ALA A 30 13.59 -5.48 -4.04
C ALA A 30 14.26 -4.40 -3.18
N LEU A 31 14.00 -4.42 -1.86
CA LEU A 31 14.56 -3.44 -0.91
C LEU A 31 16.08 -3.57 -0.75
N ALA A 32 16.65 -4.76 -0.92
CA ALA A 32 18.08 -4.99 -0.82
C ALA A 32 18.88 -4.44 -2.01
N LYS A 33 18.23 -4.15 -3.15
CA LYS A 33 18.92 -3.61 -4.32
C LYS A 33 19.43 -2.19 -4.07
N PRO A 34 20.67 -1.86 -4.44
CA PRO A 34 21.14 -0.49 -4.43
C PRO A 34 20.48 0.31 -5.55
N CYS A 35 19.63 1.27 -5.19
CA CYS A 35 18.94 2.16 -6.12
C CYS A 35 18.60 3.48 -5.42
N ASP A 36 18.34 4.52 -6.17
CA ASP A 36 17.91 5.82 -5.65
C ASP A 36 16.39 5.89 -5.52
N ILE A 37 15.68 5.20 -6.40
CA ILE A 37 14.22 5.19 -6.47
C ILE A 37 13.73 3.75 -6.59
N PHE A 38 12.82 3.37 -5.71
CA PHE A 38 12.10 2.09 -5.78
C PHE A 38 10.82 2.25 -6.60
N LEU A 39 10.57 1.29 -7.48
CA LEU A 39 9.30 1.12 -8.17
C LEU A 39 8.71 -0.22 -7.73
N ILE A 40 7.61 -0.20 -7.01
CA ILE A 40 7.00 -1.38 -6.39
C ILE A 40 5.54 -1.45 -6.82
N ASP A 41 5.17 -2.56 -7.44
CA ASP A 41 3.83 -2.81 -7.94
C ASP A 41 3.13 -3.86 -7.09
N GLU A 42 1.96 -3.51 -6.55
CA GLU A 42 1.06 -4.34 -5.74
C GLU A 42 1.76 -5.20 -4.66
N PRO A 43 2.55 -4.62 -3.75
CA PRO A 43 3.25 -5.40 -2.73
C PRO A 43 2.32 -6.09 -1.72
N SER A 44 1.03 -5.74 -1.67
CA SER A 44 0.02 -6.41 -0.85
C SER A 44 -0.46 -7.75 -1.41
N ALA A 45 -0.15 -8.07 -2.66
CA ALA A 45 -0.59 -9.30 -3.30
C ALA A 45 -0.20 -10.54 -2.47
N TYR A 46 -1.11 -11.50 -2.37
CA TYR A 46 -0.94 -12.75 -1.62
C TYR A 46 -0.68 -12.63 -0.10
N LEU A 47 -0.64 -11.41 0.46
CA LEU A 47 -0.46 -11.18 1.89
C LEU A 47 -1.82 -11.13 2.60
N ASP A 48 -1.89 -11.73 3.78
CA ASP A 48 -3.02 -11.54 4.68
C ASP A 48 -3.00 -10.15 5.34
N SER A 49 -4.06 -9.79 6.05
CA SER A 49 -4.22 -8.45 6.63
C SER A 49 -3.12 -8.07 7.62
N GLU A 50 -2.61 -9.02 8.39
CA GLU A 50 -1.53 -8.77 9.35
C GLU A 50 -0.19 -8.58 8.63
N GLN A 51 0.09 -9.44 7.67
CA GLN A 51 1.30 -9.37 6.84
C GLN A 51 1.35 -8.08 6.01
N ARG A 52 0.21 -7.59 5.49
CA ARG A 52 0.14 -6.30 4.78
C ARG A 52 0.57 -5.14 5.66
N VAL A 53 0.06 -5.06 6.88
CA VAL A 53 0.44 -4.02 7.84
C VAL A 53 1.92 -4.13 8.21
N LEU A 54 2.42 -5.34 8.43
CA LEU A 54 3.83 -5.57 8.74
C LEU A 54 4.73 -5.17 7.57
N ALA A 55 4.42 -5.63 6.36
CA ALA A 55 5.17 -5.30 5.15
C ALA A 55 5.21 -3.80 4.89
N SER A 56 4.07 -3.10 5.04
CA SER A 56 4.03 -1.64 4.86
C SER A 56 4.93 -0.90 5.85
N LYS A 57 4.93 -1.30 7.12
CA LYS A 57 5.81 -0.71 8.13
C LYS A 57 7.29 -0.94 7.84
N VAL A 58 7.63 -2.15 7.39
CA VAL A 58 9.01 -2.51 7.03
C VAL A 58 9.48 -1.71 5.83
N MET A 59 8.71 -1.70 4.75
CA MET A 59 9.04 -0.94 3.55
C MET A 59 9.21 0.56 3.85
N LYS A 60 8.24 1.17 4.53
CA LYS A 60 8.33 2.59 4.89
C LYS A 60 9.57 2.90 5.72
N ARG A 61 9.83 2.11 6.76
CA ARG A 61 11.00 2.29 7.62
C ARG A 61 12.31 2.16 6.84
N TRP A 62 12.41 1.16 5.97
CA TRP A 62 13.60 0.93 5.16
C TRP A 62 13.87 2.08 4.19
N ILE A 63 12.85 2.49 3.43
CA ILE A 63 12.95 3.58 2.46
C ILE A 63 13.33 4.88 3.15
N MET A 64 12.71 5.21 4.27
CA MET A 64 13.02 6.41 5.05
C MET A 64 14.43 6.37 5.64
N SER A 65 14.86 5.25 6.22
CA SER A 65 16.20 5.11 6.82
C SER A 65 17.31 5.17 5.79
N SER A 66 17.07 4.67 4.59
CA SER A 66 18.00 4.74 3.46
C SER A 66 18.00 6.10 2.75
N LYS A 67 17.11 7.03 3.14
CA LYS A 67 16.93 8.36 2.53
C LYS A 67 16.64 8.28 1.02
N ARG A 68 15.85 7.31 0.61
CA ARG A 68 15.48 7.07 -0.78
C ARG A 68 14.02 7.36 -1.02
N SER A 69 13.61 7.39 -2.29
CA SER A 69 12.23 7.60 -2.70
C SER A 69 11.62 6.30 -3.24
N ALA A 70 10.30 6.18 -3.14
CA ALA A 70 9.58 5.07 -3.74
C ALA A 70 8.29 5.53 -4.40
N PHE A 71 7.97 4.92 -5.54
CA PHE A 71 6.65 4.92 -6.13
C PHE A 71 6.06 3.53 -5.93
N ILE A 72 4.90 3.47 -5.31
CA ILE A 72 4.23 2.22 -4.97
C ILE A 72 2.82 2.26 -5.54
N VAL A 73 2.50 1.29 -6.38
CA VAL A 73 1.13 1.08 -6.87
C VAL A 73 0.43 0.15 -5.90
N GLU A 74 -0.73 0.55 -5.41
CA GLU A 74 -1.51 -0.20 -4.44
C GLU A 74 -3.01 -0.04 -4.65
N HIS A 75 -3.73 -1.14 -4.44
CA HIS A 75 -5.18 -1.19 -4.40
C HIS A 75 -5.72 -1.36 -2.98
N ASP A 76 -4.90 -1.83 -2.05
CA ASP A 76 -5.25 -1.93 -0.65
C ASP A 76 -5.18 -0.56 0.03
N PHE A 77 -6.36 -0.02 0.37
CA PHE A 77 -6.50 1.29 1.00
C PHE A 77 -5.75 1.40 2.33
N ILE A 78 -5.76 0.32 3.13
CA ILE A 78 -5.10 0.32 4.44
C ILE A 78 -3.59 0.39 4.24
N MET A 79 -3.04 -0.48 3.38
CA MET A 79 -1.61 -0.49 3.09
C MET A 79 -1.15 0.83 2.49
N ALA A 80 -1.90 1.40 1.54
CA ALA A 80 -1.62 2.69 0.95
C ALA A 80 -1.53 3.81 2.01
N THR A 81 -2.44 3.83 3.00
CA THR A 81 -2.41 4.82 4.08
C THR A 81 -1.21 4.68 5.03
N TYR A 82 -0.66 3.48 5.18
CA TYR A 82 0.58 3.28 5.94
C TYR A 82 1.83 3.69 5.17
N LEU A 83 1.87 3.43 3.87
CA LEU A 83 3.02 3.65 3.02
C LEU A 83 3.19 5.11 2.60
N ALA A 84 2.13 5.73 2.13
CA ALA A 84 2.22 6.99 1.40
C ALA A 84 2.46 8.20 2.29
N ASP A 85 3.30 9.10 1.83
CA ASP A 85 3.39 10.50 2.27
C ASP A 85 2.62 11.40 1.29
N LYS A 86 2.61 11.02 0.01
CA LYS A 86 1.85 11.66 -1.06
C LYS A 86 1.12 10.62 -1.89
N VAL A 87 0.03 11.01 -2.51
CA VAL A 87 -0.82 10.16 -3.32
C VAL A 87 -1.00 10.78 -4.71
N ILE A 88 -0.95 9.96 -5.73
CA ILE A 88 -1.31 10.28 -7.10
C ILE A 88 -2.49 9.38 -7.46
N CYS A 89 -3.64 9.99 -7.77
CA CYS A 89 -4.82 9.24 -8.17
C CYS A 89 -4.91 9.17 -9.69
N PHE A 90 -5.17 7.98 -10.21
CA PHE A 90 -5.48 7.76 -11.61
C PHE A 90 -6.98 7.58 -11.78
N SER A 91 -7.54 8.22 -12.80
CA SER A 91 -8.96 8.13 -13.16
C SER A 91 -9.12 8.12 -14.67
N GLY A 92 -10.30 7.75 -15.14
CA GLY A 92 -10.61 7.76 -16.58
C GLY A 92 -11.40 6.54 -17.01
N ILE A 93 -11.46 6.34 -18.31
CA ILE A 93 -12.14 5.21 -18.93
C ILE A 93 -11.09 4.17 -19.34
N PRO A 94 -11.15 2.95 -18.81
CA PRO A 94 -10.17 1.91 -19.12
C PRO A 94 -9.97 1.74 -20.62
N ALA A 95 -8.71 1.65 -21.05
CA ALA A 95 -8.27 1.50 -22.43
C ALA A 95 -8.65 2.65 -23.39
N LYS A 96 -9.20 3.76 -22.90
CA LYS A 96 -9.58 4.91 -23.74
C LYS A 96 -8.89 6.19 -23.31
N GLU A 97 -9.05 6.58 -22.06
CA GLU A 97 -8.54 7.83 -21.53
C GLU A 97 -8.12 7.65 -20.09
N SER A 98 -6.95 8.15 -19.75
CA SER A 98 -6.42 8.13 -18.40
C SER A 98 -5.93 9.51 -17.99
N GLN A 99 -6.31 9.96 -16.83
CA GLN A 99 -5.85 11.20 -16.21
C GLN A 99 -5.24 10.87 -14.85
N CYS A 100 -4.22 11.62 -14.46
CA CYS A 100 -3.64 11.50 -13.12
C CYS A 100 -3.60 12.87 -12.43
N THR A 101 -3.72 12.86 -11.11
CA THR A 101 -3.52 14.07 -10.32
C THR A 101 -2.03 14.37 -10.15
N SER A 102 -1.69 15.61 -9.80
CA SER A 102 -0.38 15.88 -9.22
C SER A 102 -0.23 15.21 -7.86
N PRO A 103 1.01 14.98 -7.36
CA PRO A 103 1.23 14.42 -6.03
C PRO A 103 0.62 15.31 -4.93
N GLU A 104 -0.40 14.80 -4.26
CA GLU A 104 -1.12 15.48 -3.18
C GLU A 104 -0.74 14.91 -1.81
N SER A 105 -1.10 15.62 -0.73
CA SER A 105 -0.98 15.05 0.62
C SER A 105 -1.83 13.79 0.75
N LEU A 106 -1.44 12.88 1.65
CA LEU A 106 -2.17 11.65 1.90
C LEU A 106 -3.68 11.88 2.11
N ILE A 107 -4.03 12.85 2.95
CA ILE A 107 -5.44 13.16 3.28
C ILE A 107 -6.19 13.66 2.04
N SER A 108 -5.61 14.61 1.30
CA SER A 108 -6.23 15.17 0.09
C SER A 108 -6.42 14.11 -0.99
N GLY A 109 -5.37 13.33 -1.28
CA GLY A 109 -5.42 12.29 -2.31
C GLY A 109 -6.39 11.16 -1.95
N MET A 110 -6.42 10.74 -0.68
CA MET A 110 -7.37 9.71 -0.24
C MET A 110 -8.82 10.20 -0.29
N ASN A 111 -9.10 11.44 0.08
CA ASN A 111 -10.44 12.00 -0.05
C ASN A 111 -10.88 12.09 -1.52
N LYS A 112 -9.99 12.47 -2.43
CA LYS A 112 -10.29 12.46 -3.87
C LYS A 112 -10.56 11.05 -4.39
N PHE A 113 -9.75 10.08 -3.99
CA PHE A 113 -9.96 8.69 -4.35
C PHE A 113 -11.33 8.17 -3.89
N LEU A 114 -11.70 8.44 -2.64
CA LEU A 114 -13.00 8.06 -2.09
C LEU A 114 -14.18 8.76 -2.80
N GLN A 115 -14.00 10.04 -3.14
CA GLN A 115 -14.98 10.78 -3.92
C GLN A 115 -15.19 10.19 -5.31
N MET A 116 -14.12 9.76 -5.99
CA MET A 116 -14.22 9.06 -7.27
C MET A 116 -15.00 7.74 -7.17
N MET A 117 -14.95 7.09 -6.01
CA MET A 117 -15.68 5.85 -5.73
C MET A 117 -17.10 6.09 -5.21
N GLU A 118 -17.56 7.35 -5.15
CA GLU A 118 -18.87 7.74 -4.59
C GLU A 118 -19.09 7.23 -3.15
N ILE A 119 -18.04 7.16 -2.35
CA ILE A 119 -18.07 6.75 -0.95
C ILE A 119 -17.51 7.84 -0.06
N THR A 120 -18.09 7.95 1.14
CA THR A 120 -17.57 8.84 2.18
C THR A 120 -16.89 8.03 3.27
N PHE A 121 -15.78 8.57 3.76
CA PHE A 121 -15.00 7.99 4.82
C PHE A 121 -14.99 8.91 6.01
N ARG A 122 -15.33 8.37 7.18
CA ARG A 122 -15.22 9.07 8.45
C ARG A 122 -14.65 8.17 9.53
N ARG A 123 -14.07 8.76 10.54
CA ARG A 123 -13.72 8.03 11.77
C ARG A 123 -14.84 8.20 12.78
N ASP A 124 -15.22 7.11 13.41
CA ASP A 124 -16.17 7.11 14.51
C ASP A 124 -15.55 7.92 15.68
N PRO A 125 -16.24 8.96 16.21
CA PRO A 125 -15.70 9.81 17.25
C PRO A 125 -15.46 9.08 18.58
N THR A 126 -16.13 7.94 18.77
CA THR A 126 -16.08 7.20 20.04
C THR A 126 -14.96 6.16 20.09
N ASN A 127 -14.71 5.47 18.98
CA ASN A 127 -13.77 4.34 18.93
C ASN A 127 -12.72 4.44 17.82
N TRP A 128 -12.69 5.57 17.09
CA TRP A 128 -11.76 5.86 16.00
C TRP A 128 -11.77 4.85 14.83
N ARG A 129 -12.74 3.94 14.83
CA ARG A 129 -12.88 2.96 13.74
C ARG A 129 -13.27 3.66 12.44
N PRO A 130 -12.66 3.26 11.32
CA PRO A 130 -13.07 3.75 10.02
C PRO A 130 -14.50 3.29 9.70
N ARG A 131 -15.32 4.20 9.24
CA ARG A 131 -16.65 3.94 8.69
C ARG A 131 -16.72 4.41 7.26
N ILE A 132 -17.23 3.58 6.40
CA ILE A 132 -17.44 3.87 4.98
C ILE A 132 -18.95 3.92 4.76
N ASN A 133 -19.43 5.02 4.21
CA ASN A 133 -20.82 5.19 3.83
C ASN A 133 -20.91 5.45 2.33
N LYS A 134 -22.01 5.05 1.71
CA LYS A 134 -22.32 5.47 0.34
C LYS A 134 -22.65 6.97 0.37
N HIS A 135 -22.15 7.71 -0.61
CA HIS A 135 -22.44 9.14 -0.74
C HIS A 135 -23.95 9.40 -0.73
N SER A 136 -24.37 10.45 -0.04
CA SER A 136 -25.80 10.79 0.13
C SER A 136 -26.63 9.76 0.92
N SER A 137 -26.02 8.96 1.77
CA SER A 137 -26.74 8.11 2.73
C SER A 137 -27.21 8.95 3.93
N GLN A 138 -28.29 8.54 4.63
CA GLN A 138 -28.85 9.27 5.79
C GLN A 138 -27.86 9.53 6.95
N LYS A 139 -26.65 8.99 6.90
CA LYS A 139 -25.58 9.14 7.90
C LYS A 139 -24.32 9.78 7.33
N ASP A 140 -24.46 10.45 6.18
CA ASP A 140 -23.35 11.15 5.55
C ASP A 140 -23.09 12.50 6.20
#